data_3860c6fead5b84c032c02aa386b5a2f5
#
_entry.id   3860c6fead5b84c032c02aa386b5a2f5
#
_cell.length_a   1.000
_cell.length_b   1.000
_cell.length_c   1.000
_cell.angle_alpha   90.00
_cell.angle_beta   90.00
_cell.angle_gamma   90.00
#
_symmetry.space_group_name_H-M   'P 1'
#
loop_
_entity.id
_entity.type
_entity.pdbx_description
1 polymer ?
#
loop_
_entity_poly.entity_id
_entity_poly.type
_entity_poly.pdbx_seq_one_letter_code
_entity_poly.pdbx_strand_id
1 'polypeptide(L)'
;HINSNHTYLECDNIEQINCLFKAVDARDMPCMADVESSMLYFCNLVSKSCKVTLTGECADEIFGGYPWFHRQDLLYKDNFPWSYDMSARCSLFKDEFINELNLEEYNYDAYKTSINQCPLLDDENEKDVYRRKISWLNIRWFMMTLLNRMDRCSMYSGLEARVPFADYRILEYIFNVPWEYKCHNNQTKSLLV
;
A
#
# COMPACT_ATOMS: atom_id res chain seq x y z
N HIS A 1 -21.19 6.28 -15.47
CA HIS A 1 -22.27 6.87 -14.68
C HIS A 1 -21.99 8.32 -14.25
N ILE A 2 -20.72 8.75 -14.22
CA ILE A 2 -20.30 10.10 -13.79
C ILE A 2 -20.06 11.05 -14.98
N ASN A 3 -20.36 10.62 -16.22
CA ASN A 3 -20.18 11.40 -17.43
C ASN A 3 -18.79 12.06 -17.55
N SER A 4 -17.74 11.30 -17.27
CA SER A 4 -16.34 11.74 -17.34
C SER A 4 -15.73 11.49 -18.72
N ASN A 5 -14.79 12.33 -19.11
CA ASN A 5 -13.89 12.02 -20.21
C ASN A 5 -12.84 11.02 -19.68
N HIS A 6 -12.83 9.81 -20.23
CA HIS A 6 -11.94 8.75 -19.80
C HIS A 6 -10.81 8.58 -20.82
N THR A 7 -9.57 8.55 -20.32
CA THR A 7 -8.37 8.26 -21.12
C THR A 7 -7.72 7.00 -20.59
N TYR A 8 -7.47 6.03 -21.46
CA TYR A 8 -6.74 4.81 -21.14
C TYR A 8 -5.28 4.98 -21.54
N LEU A 9 -4.39 4.52 -20.69
CA LEU A 9 -2.95 4.45 -20.95
C LEU A 9 -2.53 2.98 -20.89
N GLU A 10 -1.92 2.52 -21.94
CA GLU A 10 -1.30 1.20 -21.99
C GLU A 10 0.20 1.37 -21.74
N CYS A 11 0.74 0.55 -20.86
CA CYS A 11 2.16 0.47 -20.59
C CYS A 11 2.61 -0.94 -20.91
N ASP A 12 3.24 -1.12 -22.07
CA ASP A 12 3.77 -2.41 -22.46
C ASP A 12 5.14 -2.68 -21.82
N ASN A 13 5.70 -3.85 -22.08
CA ASN A 13 6.98 -4.26 -21.53
C ASN A 13 8.15 -3.37 -21.98
N ILE A 14 8.03 -2.73 -23.15
CA ILE A 14 9.10 -1.85 -23.67
C ILE A 14 9.09 -0.54 -22.91
N GLU A 15 7.91 0.08 -22.71
CA GLU A 15 7.77 1.27 -21.89
C GLU A 15 8.22 1.03 -20.46
N GLN A 16 7.87 -0.12 -19.87
CA GLN A 16 8.31 -0.49 -18.52
C GLN A 16 9.83 -0.57 -18.43
N ILE A 17 10.49 -1.27 -19.37
CA ILE A 17 11.95 -1.41 -19.40
C ILE A 17 12.61 -0.03 -19.57
N ASN A 18 12.10 0.80 -20.48
CA ASN A 18 12.63 2.15 -20.74
C ASN A 18 12.51 3.08 -19.52
N CYS A 19 11.53 2.84 -18.64
CA CYS A 19 11.33 3.60 -17.42
C CYS A 19 12.08 3.02 -16.20
N LEU A 20 12.66 1.82 -16.29
CA LEU A 20 13.22 1.10 -15.14
C LEU A 20 14.32 1.90 -14.41
N PHE A 21 15.36 2.34 -15.13
CA PHE A 21 16.45 3.09 -14.51
C PHE A 21 15.99 4.45 -14.01
N LYS A 22 15.09 5.11 -14.75
CA LYS A 22 14.52 6.40 -14.32
C LYS A 22 13.66 6.24 -13.05
N ALA A 23 13.00 5.10 -12.88
CA ALA A 23 12.25 4.82 -11.66
C ALA A 23 13.19 4.64 -10.46
N VAL A 24 14.36 4.01 -10.65
CA VAL A 24 15.41 3.94 -9.62
C VAL A 24 15.92 5.33 -9.28
N ASP A 25 16.21 6.19 -10.30
CA ASP A 25 16.64 7.57 -10.10
C ASP A 25 15.57 8.38 -9.34
N ALA A 26 14.30 8.24 -9.70
CA ALA A 26 13.19 8.92 -9.02
C ALA A 26 13.05 8.50 -7.55
N ARG A 27 13.38 7.26 -7.24
CA ARG A 27 13.28 6.68 -5.89
C ARG A 27 14.55 6.86 -5.05
N ASP A 28 15.67 7.19 -5.66
CA ASP A 28 17.03 7.20 -5.07
C ASP A 28 17.48 5.83 -4.53
N MET A 29 16.81 4.74 -4.93
CA MET A 29 17.12 3.38 -4.50
C MET A 29 16.49 2.35 -5.43
N PRO A 30 16.98 1.10 -5.45
CA PRO A 30 16.28 -0.02 -6.07
C PRO A 30 14.87 -0.17 -5.48
N CYS A 31 13.90 -0.49 -6.33
CA CYS A 31 12.49 -0.51 -6.00
C CYS A 31 11.75 -1.65 -6.70
N MET A 32 10.42 -1.72 -6.55
CA MET A 32 9.58 -2.70 -7.27
C MET A 32 9.50 -2.31 -8.76
N ALA A 33 10.40 -2.85 -9.55
CA ALA A 33 10.69 -2.44 -10.92
C ALA A 33 9.46 -2.34 -11.83
N ASP A 34 8.56 -3.30 -11.76
CA ASP A 34 7.31 -3.34 -12.55
C ASP A 34 6.32 -2.25 -12.14
N VAL A 35 6.16 -2.02 -10.85
CA VAL A 35 5.18 -1.07 -10.30
C VAL A 35 5.67 0.37 -10.44
N GLU A 36 6.90 0.65 -10.04
CA GLU A 36 7.45 2.01 -10.12
C GLU A 36 7.70 2.47 -11.56
N SER A 37 8.12 1.56 -12.44
CA SER A 37 8.32 1.90 -13.87
C SER A 37 7.01 2.28 -14.54
N SER A 38 5.94 1.51 -14.34
CA SER A 38 4.62 1.80 -14.89
C SER A 38 4.02 3.06 -14.27
N MET A 39 4.21 3.28 -12.97
CA MET A 39 3.79 4.50 -12.27
C MET A 39 4.49 5.73 -12.83
N LEU A 40 5.80 5.67 -13.03
CA LEU A 40 6.57 6.77 -13.60
C LEU A 40 6.14 7.07 -15.03
N TYR A 41 5.93 6.04 -15.85
CA TYR A 41 5.41 6.19 -17.21
C TYR A 41 4.05 6.91 -17.21
N PHE A 42 3.13 6.46 -16.36
CA PHE A 42 1.84 7.09 -16.16
C PHE A 42 1.95 8.56 -15.75
N CYS A 43 2.75 8.87 -14.73
CA CYS A 43 2.96 10.24 -14.25
C CYS A 43 3.54 11.14 -15.34
N ASN A 44 4.50 10.65 -16.13
CA ASN A 44 5.06 11.38 -17.27
C ASN A 44 4.03 11.73 -18.35
N LEU A 45 3.06 10.85 -18.58
CA LEU A 45 1.99 11.12 -19.54
C LEU A 45 0.96 12.12 -19.01
N VAL A 46 0.54 11.96 -17.76
CA VAL A 46 -0.42 12.85 -17.10
C VAL A 46 0.14 14.26 -16.96
N SER A 47 1.42 14.41 -16.64
CA SER A 47 2.08 15.72 -16.47
C SER A 47 2.07 16.60 -17.74
N LYS A 48 1.89 16.00 -18.91
CA LYS A 48 1.72 16.73 -20.17
C LYS A 48 0.38 17.46 -20.27
N SER A 49 -0.64 16.97 -19.56
CA SER A 49 -2.00 17.49 -19.59
C SER A 49 -2.36 18.35 -18.38
N CYS A 50 -1.79 18.08 -17.22
CA CYS A 50 -2.05 18.82 -15.98
C CYS A 50 -0.83 18.86 -15.08
N LYS A 51 -0.81 19.81 -14.14
CA LYS A 51 0.25 19.95 -13.13
C LYS A 51 -0.13 19.35 -11.78
N VAL A 52 -1.42 19.18 -11.54
CA VAL A 52 -1.98 18.63 -10.30
C VAL A 52 -2.99 17.57 -10.67
N THR A 53 -2.95 16.44 -9.98
CA THR A 53 -3.94 15.35 -10.13
C THR A 53 -4.40 14.85 -8.77
N LEU A 54 -5.61 14.28 -8.72
CA LEU A 54 -6.09 13.52 -7.58
C LEU A 54 -5.89 12.03 -7.85
N THR A 55 -5.48 11.29 -6.84
CA THR A 55 -5.29 9.84 -6.93
C THR A 55 -6.16 9.11 -5.93
N GLY A 56 -6.50 7.84 -6.26
CA GLY A 56 -7.24 6.94 -5.38
C GLY A 56 -6.36 6.13 -4.40
N GLU A 57 -5.07 6.43 -4.32
CA GLU A 57 -4.15 5.77 -3.37
C GLU A 57 -4.67 5.89 -1.92
N CYS A 58 -4.33 4.94 -1.08
CA CYS A 58 -4.72 4.82 0.32
C CYS A 58 -6.16 4.39 0.58
N ALA A 59 -7.03 4.27 -0.42
CA ALA A 59 -8.39 3.81 -0.23
C ALA A 59 -8.46 2.36 0.27
N ASP A 60 -7.65 1.47 -0.28
CA ASP A 60 -7.63 0.06 0.11
C ASP A 60 -7.09 -0.15 1.53
N GLU A 61 -6.14 0.68 1.95
CA GLU A 61 -5.53 0.65 3.27
C GLU A 61 -6.53 0.99 4.38
N ILE A 62 -7.31 2.04 4.18
CA ILE A 62 -8.21 2.56 5.22
C ILE A 62 -9.62 1.94 5.18
N PHE A 63 -10.10 1.56 3.98
CA PHE A 63 -11.43 0.94 3.80
C PHE A 63 -11.40 -0.59 3.74
N GLY A 64 -10.22 -1.21 3.85
CA GLY A 64 -10.09 -2.67 3.90
C GLY A 64 -10.31 -3.38 2.57
N GLY A 65 -9.74 -2.85 1.47
CA GLY A 65 -9.89 -3.41 0.14
C GLY A 65 -9.06 -4.65 -0.15
N TYR A 66 -7.98 -4.89 0.60
CA TYR A 66 -7.04 -5.97 0.33
C TYR A 66 -7.52 -7.35 0.78
N PRO A 67 -7.05 -8.45 0.13
CA PRO A 67 -7.43 -9.82 0.48
C PRO A 67 -7.18 -10.21 1.94
N TRP A 68 -6.13 -9.67 2.57
CA TRP A 68 -5.79 -10.00 3.95
C TRP A 68 -6.78 -9.50 5.01
N PHE A 69 -7.70 -8.61 4.65
CA PHE A 69 -8.83 -8.25 5.52
C PHE A 69 -9.96 -9.27 5.47
N HIS A 70 -10.03 -10.10 4.42
CA HIS A 70 -11.17 -10.97 4.10
C HIS A 70 -10.83 -12.46 4.24
N ARG A 71 -9.65 -12.86 3.83
CA ARG A 71 -9.20 -14.26 3.83
C ARG A 71 -8.71 -14.65 5.23
N GLN A 72 -9.30 -15.72 5.79
CA GLN A 72 -8.97 -16.20 7.13
C GLN A 72 -7.52 -16.69 7.25
N ASP A 73 -6.98 -17.31 6.20
CA ASP A 73 -5.61 -17.79 6.15
C ASP A 73 -4.56 -16.67 6.19
N LEU A 74 -4.96 -15.44 5.91
CA LEU A 74 -4.11 -14.24 5.97
C LEU A 74 -4.42 -13.39 7.21
N LEU A 75 -5.70 -13.27 7.57
CA LEU A 75 -6.17 -12.41 8.66
C LEU A 75 -5.54 -12.76 10.01
N TYR A 76 -5.41 -14.06 10.30
CA TYR A 76 -4.91 -14.55 11.60
C TYR A 76 -3.41 -14.86 11.59
N LYS A 77 -2.67 -14.48 10.55
CA LYS A 77 -1.22 -14.64 10.55
C LYS A 77 -0.54 -13.65 11.47
N ASP A 78 0.37 -14.16 12.26
CA ASP A 78 1.17 -13.38 13.22
C ASP A 78 2.41 -12.80 12.53
N ASN A 79 2.19 -12.02 11.47
CA ASN A 79 3.22 -11.36 10.67
C ASN A 79 2.59 -10.24 9.80
N PHE A 80 3.42 -9.42 9.14
CA PHE A 80 2.93 -8.49 8.14
C PHE A 80 2.24 -9.23 6.98
N PRO A 81 0.99 -8.92 6.64
CA PRO A 81 0.23 -9.67 5.63
C PRO A 81 0.87 -9.68 4.23
N TRP A 82 1.64 -8.66 3.89
CA TRP A 82 2.32 -8.51 2.59
C TRP A 82 3.75 -9.04 2.57
N SER A 83 4.28 -9.49 3.69
CA SER A 83 5.64 -10.04 3.80
C SER A 83 5.76 -11.25 4.72
N TYR A 84 4.72 -12.07 4.77
CA TYR A 84 4.69 -13.28 5.60
C TYR A 84 5.63 -14.39 5.08
N ASP A 85 6.00 -14.36 3.82
CA ASP A 85 6.97 -15.27 3.21
C ASP A 85 8.19 -14.48 2.76
N MET A 86 9.29 -14.68 3.48
CA MET A 86 10.57 -14.04 3.21
C MET A 86 11.49 -14.90 2.32
N SER A 87 11.13 -16.15 2.04
CA SER A 87 12.00 -17.11 1.34
C SER A 87 12.47 -16.61 -0.02
N ALA A 88 11.55 -16.09 -0.84
CA ALA A 88 11.88 -15.54 -2.15
C ALA A 88 12.82 -14.33 -2.08
N ARG A 89 12.69 -13.49 -1.05
CA ARG A 89 13.59 -12.34 -0.83
C ARG A 89 14.95 -12.80 -0.35
N CYS A 90 14.99 -13.72 0.59
CA CYS A 90 16.23 -14.29 1.11
C CYS A 90 17.03 -14.99 0.02
N SER A 91 16.37 -15.69 -0.93
CA SER A 91 17.05 -16.39 -2.02
C SER A 91 17.87 -15.49 -2.97
N LEU A 92 17.66 -14.16 -2.92
CA LEU A 92 18.42 -13.18 -3.70
C LEU A 92 19.77 -12.81 -3.07
N PHE A 93 19.99 -13.18 -1.82
CA PHE A 93 21.19 -12.82 -1.06
C PHE A 93 22.04 -14.04 -0.75
N LYS A 94 23.30 -13.79 -0.40
CA LYS A 94 24.20 -14.84 0.10
C LYS A 94 23.82 -15.23 1.54
N ASP A 95 23.99 -16.50 1.87
CA ASP A 95 23.65 -17.05 3.20
C ASP A 95 24.35 -16.29 4.34
N GLU A 96 25.62 -15.92 4.16
CA GLU A 96 26.40 -15.13 5.11
C GLU A 96 25.69 -13.80 5.45
N PHE A 97 25.19 -13.10 4.43
CA PHE A 97 24.51 -11.82 4.60
C PHE A 97 23.14 -11.98 5.28
N ILE A 98 22.40 -13.03 4.92
CA ILE A 98 21.10 -13.33 5.57
C ILE A 98 21.29 -13.65 7.04
N ASN A 99 22.30 -14.46 7.38
CA ASN A 99 22.62 -14.84 8.75
C ASN A 99 23.09 -13.65 9.59
N GLU A 100 23.86 -12.73 9.00
CA GLU A 100 24.31 -11.50 9.69
C GLU A 100 23.15 -10.54 9.97
N LEU A 101 22.23 -10.35 9.02
CA LEU A 101 21.10 -9.44 9.15
C LEU A 101 19.93 -10.01 9.95
N ASN A 102 19.82 -11.34 10.05
CA ASN A 102 18.70 -12.02 10.69
C ASN A 102 17.32 -11.45 10.27
N LEU A 103 17.08 -11.43 8.95
CA LEU A 103 15.94 -10.73 8.33
C LEU A 103 14.58 -11.18 8.85
N GLU A 104 14.43 -12.46 9.20
CA GLU A 104 13.16 -12.99 9.71
C GLU A 104 12.86 -12.47 11.11
N GLU A 105 13.85 -12.45 12.00
CA GLU A 105 13.72 -11.90 13.35
C GLU A 105 13.47 -10.40 13.30
N TYR A 106 14.20 -9.66 12.48
CA TYR A 106 13.98 -8.23 12.26
C TYR A 106 12.56 -7.93 11.81
N ASN A 107 12.04 -8.68 10.84
CA ASN A 107 10.68 -8.51 10.34
C ASN A 107 9.64 -8.83 11.43
N TYR A 108 9.86 -9.89 12.19
CA TYR A 108 8.96 -10.29 13.28
C TYR A 108 8.96 -9.28 14.44
N ASP A 109 10.12 -8.76 14.83
CA ASP A 109 10.25 -7.76 15.89
C ASP A 109 9.60 -6.44 15.49
N ALA A 110 9.79 -6.00 14.25
CA ALA A 110 9.11 -4.83 13.71
C ALA A 110 7.58 -5.01 13.72
N TYR A 111 7.09 -6.19 13.34
CA TYR A 111 5.68 -6.55 13.43
C TYR A 111 5.17 -6.50 14.87
N LYS A 112 5.82 -7.20 15.81
CA LYS A 112 5.41 -7.25 17.22
C LYS A 112 5.41 -5.87 17.86
N THR A 113 6.45 -5.09 17.62
CA THR A 113 6.52 -3.71 18.12
C THR A 113 5.36 -2.87 17.60
N SER A 114 5.03 -3.01 16.33
CA SER A 114 3.94 -2.25 15.71
C SER A 114 2.56 -2.66 16.25
N ILE A 115 2.31 -3.96 16.39
CA ILE A 115 1.04 -4.49 16.90
C ILE A 115 0.80 -4.06 18.36
N ASN A 116 1.83 -4.04 19.18
CA ASN A 116 1.74 -3.63 20.58
C ASN A 116 1.35 -2.14 20.74
N GLN A 117 1.53 -1.34 19.70
CA GLN A 117 1.14 0.08 19.68
C GLN A 117 -0.26 0.31 19.10
N CYS A 118 -0.94 -0.76 18.63
CA CYS A 118 -2.27 -0.63 18.06
C CYS A 118 -3.29 -0.23 19.13
N PRO A 119 -4.03 0.87 18.94
CA PRO A 119 -5.12 1.23 19.86
C PRO A 119 -6.29 0.25 19.66
N LEU A 120 -6.63 -0.47 20.72
CA LEU A 120 -7.74 -1.43 20.75
C LEU A 120 -8.94 -0.81 21.45
N LEU A 121 -10.15 -1.32 21.15
CA LEU A 121 -11.39 -0.99 21.85
C LEU A 121 -11.79 -2.18 22.75
N ASP A 122 -12.40 -1.88 23.89
CA ASP A 122 -12.71 -2.89 24.91
C ASP A 122 -13.78 -3.91 24.47
N ASP A 123 -14.71 -3.50 23.60
CA ASP A 123 -15.88 -4.30 23.21
C ASP A 123 -15.77 -4.95 21.81
N GLU A 124 -14.58 -4.97 21.21
CA GLU A 124 -14.40 -5.57 19.88
C GLU A 124 -14.35 -7.11 19.97
N ASN A 125 -15.04 -7.79 19.03
CA ASN A 125 -14.86 -9.23 18.88
C ASN A 125 -13.48 -9.56 18.33
N GLU A 126 -13.01 -10.79 18.54
CA GLU A 126 -11.67 -11.23 18.15
C GLU A 126 -11.33 -10.93 16.69
N LYS A 127 -12.26 -11.18 15.77
CA LYS A 127 -12.06 -10.98 14.34
C LYS A 127 -11.84 -9.49 13.99
N ASP A 128 -12.58 -8.61 14.63
CA ASP A 128 -12.45 -7.16 14.38
C ASP A 128 -11.19 -6.59 15.04
N VAL A 129 -10.76 -7.16 16.17
CA VAL A 129 -9.42 -6.88 16.74
C VAL A 129 -8.32 -7.21 15.75
N TYR A 130 -8.35 -8.36 15.08
CA TYR A 130 -7.35 -8.69 14.04
C TYR A 130 -7.42 -7.73 12.85
N ARG A 131 -8.62 -7.37 12.38
CA ARG A 131 -8.78 -6.39 11.30
C ARG A 131 -8.27 -5.00 11.68
N ARG A 132 -8.50 -4.58 12.92
CA ARG A 132 -7.96 -3.32 13.46
C ARG A 132 -6.42 -3.34 13.49
N LYS A 133 -5.82 -4.43 13.95
CA LYS A 133 -4.37 -4.62 13.91
C LYS A 133 -3.82 -4.55 12.49
N ILE A 134 -4.46 -5.21 11.54
CA ILE A 134 -4.08 -5.13 10.12
C ILE A 134 -4.24 -3.71 9.58
N SER A 135 -5.34 -3.02 9.88
CA SER A 135 -5.52 -1.61 9.49
C SER A 135 -4.40 -0.74 10.04
N TRP A 136 -4.01 -0.95 11.31
CA TRP A 136 -2.90 -0.26 11.94
C TRP A 136 -1.57 -0.50 11.21
N LEU A 137 -1.27 -1.75 10.88
CA LEU A 137 -0.07 -2.10 10.10
C LEU A 137 -0.08 -1.46 8.71
N ASN A 138 -1.25 -1.48 8.03
CA ASN A 138 -1.40 -0.83 6.73
C ASN A 138 -1.08 0.66 6.81
N ILE A 139 -1.61 1.37 7.81
CA ILE A 139 -1.37 2.80 8.01
C ILE A 139 0.10 3.09 8.30
N ARG A 140 0.70 2.31 9.21
CA ARG A 140 2.07 2.55 9.70
C ARG A 140 3.17 2.21 8.69
N TRP A 141 2.95 1.23 7.82
CA TRP A 141 3.98 0.67 6.95
C TRP A 141 3.61 0.71 5.48
N PHE A 142 2.49 0.06 5.12
CA PHE A 142 2.16 -0.15 3.72
C PHE A 142 1.76 1.17 3.04
N MET A 143 0.87 1.93 3.65
CA MET A 143 0.42 3.23 3.16
C MET A 143 1.60 4.21 3.00
N MET A 144 2.53 4.22 3.95
CA MET A 144 3.74 5.04 3.87
C MET A 144 4.59 4.72 2.64
N THR A 145 4.70 3.43 2.30
CA THR A 145 5.42 2.99 1.10
C THR A 145 4.72 3.46 -0.17
N LEU A 146 3.39 3.36 -0.23
CA LEU A 146 2.59 3.79 -1.38
C LEU A 146 2.66 5.31 -1.58
N LEU A 147 2.50 6.07 -0.51
CA LEU A 147 2.62 7.54 -0.55
C LEU A 147 3.99 7.99 -1.02
N ASN A 148 5.05 7.38 -0.49
CA ASN A 148 6.43 7.68 -0.91
C ASN A 148 6.65 7.34 -2.39
N ARG A 149 6.12 6.21 -2.88
CA ARG A 149 6.17 5.83 -4.29
C ARG A 149 5.46 6.86 -5.17
N MET A 150 4.21 7.20 -4.84
CA MET A 150 3.42 8.14 -5.60
C MET A 150 4.09 9.52 -5.64
N ASP A 151 4.51 10.03 -4.49
CA ASP A 151 5.16 11.33 -4.38
C ASP A 151 6.43 11.41 -5.24
N ARG A 152 7.34 10.45 -5.09
CA ARG A 152 8.61 10.47 -5.83
C ARG A 152 8.42 10.32 -7.34
N CYS A 153 7.59 9.39 -7.80
CA CYS A 153 7.35 9.20 -9.23
C CYS A 153 6.62 10.39 -9.86
N SER A 154 5.63 10.96 -9.17
CA SER A 154 4.90 12.11 -9.67
C SER A 154 5.75 13.39 -9.68
N MET A 155 6.48 13.67 -8.60
CA MET A 155 7.34 14.84 -8.51
C MET A 155 8.52 14.79 -9.49
N TYR A 156 9.12 13.60 -9.70
CA TYR A 156 10.13 13.41 -10.74
C TYR A 156 9.61 13.73 -12.14
N SER A 157 8.32 13.52 -12.37
CA SER A 157 7.63 13.83 -13.62
C SER A 157 7.11 15.28 -13.70
N GLY A 158 7.32 16.09 -12.66
CA GLY A 158 6.78 17.45 -12.56
C GLY A 158 5.25 17.49 -12.41
N LEU A 159 4.67 16.47 -11.78
CA LEU A 159 3.25 16.31 -11.47
C LEU A 159 3.05 16.30 -9.95
N GLU A 160 2.15 17.13 -9.44
CA GLU A 160 1.72 17.09 -8.04
C GLU A 160 0.55 16.11 -7.90
N ALA A 161 0.78 14.95 -7.29
CA ALA A 161 -0.27 13.98 -6.97
C ALA A 161 -0.82 14.24 -5.56
N ARG A 162 -2.10 14.57 -5.47
CA ARG A 162 -2.81 14.73 -4.20
C ARG A 162 -3.60 13.48 -3.88
N VAL A 163 -3.53 13.03 -2.61
CA VAL A 163 -4.11 11.78 -2.13
C VAL A 163 -5.18 12.08 -1.08
N PRO A 164 -6.45 12.32 -1.47
CA PRO A 164 -7.50 12.70 -0.53
C PRO A 164 -7.75 11.66 0.58
N PHE A 165 -7.60 10.36 0.28
CA PHE A 165 -7.76 9.28 1.26
C PHE A 165 -6.65 9.20 2.31
N ALA A 166 -5.55 9.92 2.13
CA ALA A 166 -4.50 10.06 3.13
C ALA A 166 -4.76 11.24 4.10
N ASP A 167 -5.89 11.94 4.00
CA ASP A 167 -6.25 12.96 4.98
C ASP A 167 -6.45 12.31 6.36
N TYR A 168 -5.69 12.79 7.36
CA TYR A 168 -5.70 12.22 8.71
C TYR A 168 -7.09 12.21 9.35
N ARG A 169 -7.96 13.17 9.01
CA ARG A 169 -9.34 13.27 9.54
C ARG A 169 -10.20 12.13 9.01
N ILE A 170 -10.05 11.79 7.73
CA ILE A 170 -10.72 10.63 7.13
C ILE A 170 -10.19 9.35 7.76
N LEU A 171 -8.87 9.25 7.91
CA LEU A 171 -8.22 8.09 8.50
C LEU A 171 -8.69 7.85 9.93
N GLU A 172 -8.66 8.86 10.81
CA GLU A 172 -9.13 8.76 12.20
C GLU A 172 -10.59 8.33 12.29
N TYR A 173 -11.44 8.89 11.44
CA TYR A 173 -12.85 8.50 11.38
C TYR A 173 -13.01 7.05 10.93
N ILE A 174 -12.45 6.69 9.79
CA ILE A 174 -12.60 5.34 9.20
C ILE A 174 -11.94 4.27 10.06
N PHE A 175 -10.84 4.55 10.74
CA PHE A 175 -10.19 3.58 11.64
C PHE A 175 -11.16 3.04 12.69
N ASN A 176 -12.09 3.88 13.18
CA ASN A 176 -13.06 3.53 14.21
C ASN A 176 -14.44 3.09 13.65
N VAL A 177 -14.65 3.13 12.34
CA VAL A 177 -15.90 2.62 11.75
C VAL A 177 -15.96 1.10 11.86
N PRO A 178 -17.07 0.51 12.38
CA PRO A 178 -17.24 -0.92 12.46
C PRO A 178 -17.08 -1.63 11.10
N TRP A 179 -16.52 -2.84 11.12
CA TRP A 179 -16.20 -3.56 9.89
C TRP A 179 -17.41 -3.84 9.00
N GLU A 180 -18.58 -4.07 9.58
CA GLU A 180 -19.83 -4.33 8.84
C GLU A 180 -20.21 -3.22 7.86
N TYR A 181 -19.79 -1.98 8.12
CA TYR A 181 -19.98 -0.84 7.20
C TYR A 181 -18.86 -0.77 6.14
N LYS A 182 -17.64 -1.19 6.46
CA LYS A 182 -16.54 -1.24 5.50
C LYS A 182 -16.71 -2.35 4.46
N CYS A 183 -17.35 -3.45 4.87
CA CYS A 183 -17.67 -4.60 4.02
C CYS A 183 -19.11 -5.06 4.25
N HIS A 184 -20.06 -4.40 3.59
CA HIS A 184 -21.48 -4.73 3.69
C HIS A 184 -21.87 -5.71 2.58
N ASN A 185 -22.60 -6.78 2.92
CA ASN A 185 -23.06 -7.82 1.98
C ASN A 185 -21.92 -8.37 1.09
N ASN A 186 -20.74 -8.60 1.65
CA ASN A 186 -19.51 -9.01 0.96
C ASN A 186 -19.00 -8.02 -0.11
N GLN A 187 -19.53 -6.83 -0.14
CA GLN A 187 -19.00 -5.76 -0.99
C GLN A 187 -17.87 -5.04 -0.24
N THR A 188 -16.66 -5.17 -0.75
CA THR A 188 -15.49 -4.49 -0.21
C THR A 188 -15.61 -2.97 -0.44
N LYS A 189 -15.08 -2.18 0.49
CA LYS A 189 -15.11 -0.71 0.42
C LYS A 189 -16.53 -0.16 0.26
N SER A 190 -17.53 -0.79 0.90
CA SER A 190 -18.94 -0.44 0.74
C SER A 190 -19.31 0.99 1.19
N LEU A 191 -18.44 1.65 1.95
CA LEU A 191 -18.59 3.07 2.28
C LEU A 191 -18.27 4.02 1.10
N LEU A 192 -17.66 3.52 0.02
CA LEU A 192 -17.30 4.29 -1.17
C LEU A 192 -18.25 4.03 -2.35
N VAL A 193 -19.18 3.11 -2.21
CA VAL A 193 -20.13 2.66 -3.24
C VAL A 193 -21.55 3.02 -2.82
#